data_2f8394a6f784ae541915dcb1d027dbae
#
_entry.id   2f8394a6f784ae541915dcb1d027dbae
#
_cell.length_a   1.000
_cell.length_b   1.000
_cell.length_c   1.000
_cell.angle_alpha   90.00
_cell.angle_beta   90.00
_cell.angle_gamma   90.00
#
_symmetry.space_group_name_H-M   'P 1'
#
loop_
_entity.id
_entity.type
_entity.pdbx_description
1 polymer ?
#
loop_
_entity_poly.entity_id
_entity_poly.type
_entity_poly.pdbx_seq_one_letter_code
_entity_poly.pdbx_strand_id
1 'polypeptide(L)'
;MLVAGSSWEHDENLIKGYFDSRECFFKLIIAPHEVEKKRVQKLKESWGDKAILYSEVTVANIEEYQVLIIDNIAMLSQIYSYADIAVIGGGFGAGIHNILEAATFGMPILFGPRFAKFNEAVELVKRKGAHEVNDQGSFNKVMDRFTQSEDERNHCGEICKAYVSEQLGATQRIVDYLMSR
;
A
#
# COMPACT_ATOMS: atom_id res chain seq x y z
N MET A 1 0.15 1.66 11.32
CA MET A 1 -0.73 0.78 10.52
C MET A 1 -0.13 0.53 9.15
N LEU A 2 -0.14 -0.72 8.67
CA LEU A 2 0.25 -1.09 7.30
C LEU A 2 -1.02 -1.25 6.45
N VAL A 3 -1.01 -0.70 5.22
CA VAL A 3 -2.09 -0.92 4.24
C VAL A 3 -1.51 -1.56 2.98
N ALA A 4 -2.04 -2.71 2.59
CA ALA A 4 -1.75 -3.37 1.33
C ALA A 4 -2.91 -3.12 0.34
N GLY A 5 -2.68 -2.28 -0.67
CA GLY A 5 -3.68 -1.90 -1.65
C GLY A 5 -3.53 -2.62 -2.97
N SER A 6 -4.63 -3.09 -3.54
CA SER A 6 -4.68 -3.87 -4.78
C SER A 6 -3.72 -5.05 -4.76
N SER A 7 -3.62 -5.74 -3.61
CA SER A 7 -2.66 -6.81 -3.40
C SER A 7 -3.01 -8.09 -4.18
N TRP A 8 -1.96 -8.80 -4.55
CA TRP A 8 -2.03 -10.14 -5.13
C TRP A 8 -1.37 -11.15 -4.19
N GLU A 9 -1.54 -12.43 -4.45
CA GLU A 9 -1.04 -13.51 -3.59
C GLU A 9 0.46 -13.39 -3.27
N HIS A 10 1.28 -12.92 -4.21
CA HIS A 10 2.71 -12.73 -3.97
C HIS A 10 2.97 -11.62 -2.95
N ASP A 11 2.31 -10.47 -3.10
CA ASP A 11 2.42 -9.32 -2.19
C ASP A 11 1.98 -9.74 -0.77
N GLU A 12 0.86 -10.45 -0.68
CA GLU A 12 0.29 -10.94 0.58
C GLU A 12 1.20 -11.97 1.28
N ASN A 13 1.87 -12.83 0.51
CA ASN A 13 2.83 -13.80 1.05
C ASN A 13 4.07 -13.12 1.65
N LEU A 14 4.59 -12.05 1.02
CA LEU A 14 5.69 -11.26 1.58
C LEU A 14 5.28 -10.59 2.89
N ILE A 15 4.09 -9.99 2.93
CA ILE A 15 3.55 -9.37 4.14
C ILE A 15 3.37 -10.40 5.23
N LYS A 16 2.76 -11.54 4.91
CA LYS A 16 2.56 -12.62 5.87
C LYS A 16 3.89 -13.16 6.40
N GLY A 17 4.86 -13.41 5.52
CA GLY A 17 6.21 -13.84 5.92
C GLY A 17 6.91 -12.87 6.87
N TYR A 18 6.67 -11.56 6.71
CA TYR A 18 7.14 -10.55 7.64
C TYR A 18 6.47 -10.69 9.02
N PHE A 19 5.15 -10.80 9.05
CA PHE A 19 4.37 -10.96 10.30
C PHE A 19 4.66 -12.28 11.02
N ASP A 20 4.92 -13.35 10.29
CA ASP A 20 5.27 -14.65 10.88
C ASP A 20 6.69 -14.68 11.45
N SER A 21 7.61 -13.88 10.90
CA SER A 21 9.02 -13.82 11.31
C SER A 21 9.34 -12.69 12.30
N ARG A 22 8.37 -11.87 12.66
CA ARG A 22 8.51 -10.69 13.53
C ARG A 22 7.38 -10.62 14.54
N GLU A 23 7.66 -10.09 15.71
CA GLU A 23 6.63 -9.70 16.66
C GLU A 23 6.07 -8.33 16.23
N CYS A 24 4.95 -8.34 15.51
CA CYS A 24 4.34 -7.13 14.96
C CYS A 24 3.23 -6.62 15.86
N PHE A 25 3.41 -5.40 16.43
CA PHE A 25 2.43 -4.74 17.30
C PHE A 25 1.49 -3.77 16.55
N PHE A 26 1.59 -3.70 15.23
CA PHE A 26 0.76 -2.83 14.40
C PHE A 26 -0.33 -3.61 13.65
N LYS A 27 -1.38 -2.92 13.28
CA LYS A 27 -2.51 -3.46 12.51
C LYS A 27 -2.19 -3.47 11.03
N LEU A 28 -2.82 -4.40 10.31
CA LEU A 28 -2.73 -4.55 8.86
C LEU A 28 -4.11 -4.46 8.23
N ILE A 29 -4.25 -3.67 7.17
CA ILE A 29 -5.41 -3.71 6.28
C ILE A 29 -4.96 -4.26 4.93
N ILE A 30 -5.64 -5.28 4.43
CA ILE A 30 -5.42 -5.84 3.09
C ILE A 30 -6.66 -5.54 2.25
N ALA A 31 -6.46 -4.81 1.15
CA ALA A 31 -7.46 -4.61 0.11
C ALA A 31 -6.99 -5.38 -1.14
N PRO A 32 -7.42 -6.62 -1.33
CA PRO A 32 -6.98 -7.45 -2.46
C PRO A 32 -7.50 -6.87 -3.77
N HIS A 33 -6.76 -7.08 -4.86
CA HIS A 33 -7.17 -6.64 -6.19
C HIS A 33 -8.47 -7.35 -6.65
N GLU A 34 -8.60 -8.61 -6.29
CA GLU A 34 -9.79 -9.42 -6.59
C GLU A 34 -10.54 -9.72 -5.28
N VAL A 35 -11.80 -9.31 -5.22
CA VAL A 35 -12.70 -9.52 -4.07
C VAL A 35 -13.64 -10.70 -4.29
N GLU A 36 -13.29 -11.66 -5.19
CA GLU A 36 -14.06 -12.89 -5.35
C GLU A 36 -14.12 -13.64 -4.02
N LYS A 37 -15.32 -14.08 -3.64
CA LYS A 37 -15.59 -14.68 -2.32
C LYS A 37 -14.62 -15.83 -1.96
N LYS A 38 -14.33 -16.71 -2.92
CA LYS A 38 -13.39 -17.85 -2.69
C LYS A 38 -11.96 -17.34 -2.43
N ARG A 39 -11.53 -16.33 -3.18
CA ARG A 39 -10.20 -15.72 -3.05
C ARG A 39 -10.02 -15.05 -1.68
N VAL A 40 -11.00 -14.23 -1.30
CA VAL A 40 -10.99 -13.52 -0.03
C VAL A 40 -11.06 -14.48 1.16
N GLN A 41 -11.87 -15.53 1.05
CA GLN A 41 -11.96 -16.57 2.08
C GLN A 41 -10.65 -17.34 2.25
N LYS A 42 -9.98 -17.73 1.15
CA LYS A 42 -8.64 -18.35 1.19
C LYS A 42 -7.61 -17.42 1.86
N LEU A 43 -7.67 -16.13 1.56
CA LEU A 43 -6.80 -15.15 2.19
C LEU A 43 -7.05 -15.07 3.71
N LYS A 44 -8.31 -14.97 4.14
CA LYS A 44 -8.68 -14.98 5.56
C LYS A 44 -8.16 -16.24 6.27
N GLU A 45 -8.39 -17.41 5.69
CA GLU A 45 -7.93 -18.69 6.24
C GLU A 45 -6.40 -18.74 6.43
N SER A 46 -5.63 -18.10 5.53
CA SER A 46 -4.18 -18.06 5.65
C SER A 46 -3.68 -17.28 6.88
N TRP A 47 -4.50 -16.36 7.41
CA TRP A 47 -4.20 -15.57 8.62
C TRP A 47 -4.80 -16.17 9.89
N GLY A 48 -5.70 -17.16 9.76
CA GLY A 48 -6.39 -17.82 10.88
C GLY A 48 -7.18 -16.82 11.74
N ASP A 49 -7.12 -16.99 13.06
CA ASP A 49 -7.89 -16.19 14.01
C ASP A 49 -7.42 -14.71 14.12
N LYS A 50 -6.30 -14.36 13.48
CA LYS A 50 -5.81 -12.97 13.44
C LYS A 50 -6.59 -12.07 12.48
N ALA A 51 -7.37 -12.65 11.54
CA ALA A 51 -8.02 -11.92 10.46
C ALA A 51 -9.54 -11.91 10.54
N ILE A 52 -10.11 -10.77 10.17
CA ILE A 52 -11.54 -10.58 9.99
C ILE A 52 -11.84 -9.94 8.63
N LEU A 53 -12.97 -10.30 8.00
CA LEU A 53 -13.47 -9.61 6.81
C LEU A 53 -14.17 -8.31 7.21
N TYR A 54 -14.06 -7.29 6.36
CA TYR A 54 -14.74 -6.03 6.60
C TYR A 54 -16.26 -6.19 6.74
N SER A 55 -16.87 -7.11 5.97
CA SER A 55 -18.31 -7.42 6.07
C SER A 55 -18.71 -8.07 7.41
N GLU A 56 -17.77 -8.59 8.20
CA GLU A 56 -18.00 -9.24 9.48
C GLU A 56 -17.67 -8.32 10.69
N VAL A 57 -17.10 -7.14 10.42
CA VAL A 57 -16.63 -6.20 11.44
C VAL A 57 -17.80 -5.54 12.15
N THR A 58 -17.67 -5.44 13.47
CA THR A 58 -18.50 -4.60 14.34
C THR A 58 -17.61 -3.73 15.22
N VAL A 59 -18.16 -2.65 15.78
CA VAL A 59 -17.41 -1.81 16.72
C VAL A 59 -16.91 -2.61 17.94
N ALA A 60 -17.64 -3.66 18.32
CA ALA A 60 -17.32 -4.47 19.48
C ALA A 60 -16.16 -5.44 19.26
N ASN A 61 -15.89 -5.87 18.01
CA ASN A 61 -14.93 -6.93 17.74
C ASN A 61 -13.66 -6.50 17.00
N ILE A 62 -13.63 -5.30 16.39
CA ILE A 62 -12.50 -4.89 15.50
C ILE A 62 -11.15 -4.87 16.23
N GLU A 63 -11.13 -4.58 17.52
CA GLU A 63 -9.90 -4.49 18.31
C GLU A 63 -9.23 -5.85 18.54
N GLU A 64 -10.00 -6.94 18.48
CA GLU A 64 -9.52 -8.31 18.70
C GLU A 64 -8.62 -8.81 17.55
N TYR A 65 -8.80 -8.24 16.35
CA TYR A 65 -8.11 -8.70 15.14
C TYR A 65 -6.91 -7.84 14.78
N GLN A 66 -5.86 -8.48 14.32
CA GLN A 66 -4.65 -7.82 13.81
C GLN A 66 -4.77 -7.45 12.33
N VAL A 67 -5.55 -8.20 11.57
CA VAL A 67 -5.66 -8.08 10.11
C VAL A 67 -7.11 -7.86 9.71
N LEU A 68 -7.37 -6.77 9.02
CA LEU A 68 -8.64 -6.47 8.38
C LEU A 68 -8.53 -6.72 6.88
N ILE A 69 -9.37 -7.60 6.33
CA ILE A 69 -9.42 -7.87 4.90
C ILE A 69 -10.65 -7.19 4.30
N ILE A 70 -10.43 -6.32 3.33
CA ILE A 70 -11.49 -5.61 2.62
C ILE A 70 -12.08 -6.54 1.55
N ASP A 71 -13.30 -6.94 1.73
CA ASP A 71 -14.04 -7.86 0.87
C ASP A 71 -15.12 -7.16 0.01
N ASN A 72 -14.98 -5.83 -0.15
CA ASN A 72 -15.84 -5.02 -1.01
C ASN A 72 -15.02 -4.07 -1.90
N ILE A 73 -15.69 -3.43 -2.86
CA ILE A 73 -15.08 -2.50 -3.83
C ILE A 73 -15.26 -1.06 -3.34
N ALA A 74 -14.36 -0.15 -3.76
CA ALA A 74 -14.45 1.30 -3.66
C ALA A 74 -14.08 1.95 -2.30
N MET A 75 -13.33 1.26 -1.43
CA MET A 75 -12.88 1.84 -0.17
C MET A 75 -11.37 2.19 -0.12
N LEU A 76 -10.58 1.71 -1.09
CA LEU A 76 -9.12 1.74 -1.02
C LEU A 76 -8.54 3.15 -0.83
N SER A 77 -9.04 4.14 -1.59
CA SER A 77 -8.55 5.52 -1.48
C SER A 77 -8.77 6.13 -0.08
N GLN A 78 -9.87 5.77 0.58
CA GLN A 78 -10.14 6.25 1.94
C GLN A 78 -9.29 5.52 2.99
N ILE A 79 -9.00 4.24 2.76
CA ILE A 79 -8.22 3.40 3.68
C ILE A 79 -6.78 3.89 3.82
N TYR A 80 -6.18 4.44 2.77
CA TYR A 80 -4.84 5.02 2.84
C TYR A 80 -4.70 6.17 3.83
N SER A 81 -5.80 6.86 4.19
CA SER A 81 -5.75 7.91 5.22
C SER A 81 -5.36 7.40 6.62
N TYR A 82 -5.48 6.08 6.85
CA TYR A 82 -5.11 5.43 8.12
C TYR A 82 -3.72 4.79 8.09
N ALA A 83 -3.02 4.84 6.96
CA ALA A 83 -1.76 4.13 6.77
C ALA A 83 -0.54 4.95 7.22
N ASP A 84 0.39 4.28 7.90
CA ASP A 84 1.75 4.78 8.13
C ASP A 84 2.74 4.25 7.08
N ILE A 85 2.41 3.11 6.44
CA ILE A 85 3.19 2.46 5.39
C ILE A 85 2.20 1.85 4.39
N ALA A 86 2.47 1.97 3.09
CA ALA A 86 1.69 1.34 2.04
C ALA A 86 2.48 0.30 1.26
N VAL A 87 1.83 -0.83 0.94
CA VAL A 87 2.30 -1.81 -0.05
C VAL A 87 1.35 -1.77 -1.23
N ILE A 88 1.86 -1.51 -2.43
CA ILE A 88 1.05 -1.48 -3.66
C ILE A 88 1.25 -2.78 -4.43
N GLY A 89 0.17 -3.49 -4.63
CA GLY A 89 0.20 -4.78 -5.29
C GLY A 89 0.43 -4.72 -6.79
N GLY A 90 0.66 -5.89 -7.37
CA GLY A 90 0.82 -6.11 -8.81
C GLY A 90 2.25 -6.06 -9.32
N GLY A 91 3.19 -5.52 -8.55
CA GLY A 91 4.57 -5.35 -8.96
C GLY A 91 5.35 -6.64 -9.22
N PHE A 92 4.84 -7.79 -8.81
CA PHE A 92 5.40 -9.11 -9.16
C PHE A 92 4.69 -9.76 -10.36
N GLY A 93 3.59 -9.15 -10.84
CA GLY A 93 2.75 -9.64 -11.94
C GLY A 93 2.85 -8.76 -13.20
N ALA A 94 1.71 -8.21 -13.62
CA ALA A 94 1.59 -7.38 -14.83
C ALA A 94 2.15 -5.96 -14.69
N GLY A 95 2.35 -5.49 -13.46
CA GLY A 95 2.81 -4.15 -13.09
C GLY A 95 2.05 -3.63 -11.89
N ILE A 96 2.60 -2.61 -11.24
CA ILE A 96 2.00 -2.00 -10.05
C ILE A 96 0.68 -1.30 -10.36
N HIS A 97 -0.17 -1.22 -9.34
CA HIS A 97 -1.40 -0.41 -9.38
C HIS A 97 -1.11 1.07 -9.08
N ASN A 98 -2.17 1.89 -8.98
CA ASN A 98 -2.05 3.34 -8.78
C ASN A 98 -1.35 3.67 -7.45
N ILE A 99 -0.12 4.19 -7.57
CA ILE A 99 0.71 4.56 -6.42
C ILE A 99 0.39 5.99 -5.91
N LEU A 100 -0.20 6.84 -6.77
CA LEU A 100 -0.48 8.24 -6.42
C LEU A 100 -1.56 8.37 -5.34
N GLU A 101 -2.47 7.40 -5.25
CA GLU A 101 -3.46 7.36 -4.16
C GLU A 101 -2.79 7.32 -2.79
N ALA A 102 -1.83 6.40 -2.60
CA ALA A 102 -1.06 6.32 -1.36
C ALA A 102 -0.13 7.53 -1.17
N ALA A 103 0.55 7.97 -2.23
CA ALA A 103 1.48 9.10 -2.19
C ALA A 103 0.83 10.40 -1.72
N THR A 104 -0.46 10.61 -2.05
CA THR A 104 -1.24 11.78 -1.63
C THR A 104 -1.34 11.92 -0.11
N PHE A 105 -1.40 10.80 0.60
CA PHE A 105 -1.48 10.81 2.07
C PHE A 105 -0.10 10.94 2.74
N GLY A 106 0.99 10.77 2.01
CA GLY A 106 2.34 11.03 2.50
C GLY A 106 2.85 9.97 3.46
N MET A 107 3.08 8.78 2.93
CA MET A 107 3.70 7.65 3.62
C MET A 107 4.72 6.97 2.72
N PRO A 108 5.68 6.21 3.26
CA PRO A 108 6.54 5.35 2.45
C PRO A 108 5.73 4.28 1.73
N ILE A 109 6.12 4.02 0.48
CA ILE A 109 5.42 3.10 -0.41
C ILE A 109 6.37 1.99 -0.83
N LEU A 110 5.94 0.73 -0.73
CA LEU A 110 6.65 -0.45 -1.16
C LEU A 110 5.90 -1.13 -2.31
N PHE A 111 6.63 -1.69 -3.27
CA PHE A 111 6.07 -2.47 -4.36
C PHE A 111 7.12 -3.38 -5.01
N GLY A 112 6.67 -4.38 -5.77
CA GLY A 112 7.52 -5.31 -6.50
C GLY A 112 8.19 -4.68 -7.73
N PRO A 113 9.10 -5.42 -8.41
CA PRO A 113 10.07 -4.87 -9.38
C PRO A 113 9.47 -4.42 -10.72
N ARG A 114 8.22 -4.75 -11.04
CA ARG A 114 7.63 -4.41 -12.35
C ARG A 114 6.94 -3.05 -12.36
N PHE A 115 7.70 -1.99 -12.15
CA PHE A 115 7.20 -0.60 -12.10
C PHE A 115 7.77 0.33 -13.18
N ALA A 116 8.72 -0.11 -13.99
CA ALA A 116 9.45 0.74 -14.95
C ALA A 116 8.56 1.45 -16.00
N LYS A 117 7.33 0.98 -16.21
CA LYS A 117 6.34 1.60 -17.11
C LYS A 117 5.58 2.78 -16.47
N PHE A 118 5.73 2.97 -15.16
CA PHE A 118 5.01 3.97 -14.37
C PHE A 118 5.97 5.07 -13.96
N ASN A 119 5.96 6.20 -14.67
CA ASN A 119 6.90 7.30 -14.47
C ASN A 119 6.88 7.83 -13.04
N GLU A 120 5.70 7.92 -12.43
CA GLU A 120 5.52 8.34 -11.04
C GLU A 120 6.24 7.43 -10.06
N ALA A 121 6.22 6.11 -10.29
CA ALA A 121 6.93 5.16 -9.44
C ALA A 121 8.45 5.28 -9.62
N VAL A 122 8.92 5.41 -10.86
CA VAL A 122 10.34 5.63 -11.17
C VAL A 122 10.86 6.89 -10.49
N GLU A 123 10.12 7.99 -10.55
CA GLU A 123 10.51 9.25 -9.91
C GLU A 123 10.48 9.16 -8.38
N LEU A 124 9.46 8.52 -7.79
CA LEU A 124 9.39 8.33 -6.34
C LEU A 124 10.49 7.42 -5.80
N VAL A 125 10.90 6.38 -6.55
CA VAL A 125 12.06 5.55 -6.18
C VAL A 125 13.36 6.38 -6.21
N LYS A 126 13.60 7.16 -7.27
CA LYS A 126 14.77 8.06 -7.36
C LYS A 126 14.83 9.06 -6.21
N ARG A 127 13.69 9.60 -5.80
CA ARG A 127 13.55 10.55 -4.70
C ARG A 127 13.56 9.89 -3.32
N LYS A 128 13.51 8.55 -3.24
CA LYS A 128 13.43 7.75 -2.00
C LYS A 128 12.11 7.88 -1.22
N GLY A 129 11.04 8.29 -1.87
CA GLY A 129 9.67 8.25 -1.33
C GLY A 129 9.01 6.87 -1.49
N ALA A 130 9.47 6.09 -2.48
CA ALA A 130 9.02 4.72 -2.69
C ALA A 130 10.19 3.74 -2.79
N HIS A 131 9.94 2.46 -2.52
CA HIS A 131 10.95 1.43 -2.38
C HIS A 131 10.56 0.16 -3.14
N GLU A 132 11.44 -0.24 -4.05
CA GLU A 132 11.36 -1.54 -4.71
C GLU A 132 11.75 -2.66 -3.74
N VAL A 133 10.98 -3.74 -3.76
CA VAL A 133 11.27 -4.99 -3.04
C VAL A 133 11.19 -6.15 -4.02
N ASN A 134 12.17 -7.05 -3.97
CA ASN A 134 12.32 -8.13 -4.93
C ASN A 134 12.01 -9.51 -4.34
N ASP A 135 12.15 -9.63 -3.03
CA ASP A 135 12.04 -10.86 -2.28
C ASP A 135 11.73 -10.59 -0.80
N GLN A 136 11.57 -11.65 -0.02
CA GLN A 136 11.30 -11.56 1.42
C GLN A 136 12.41 -10.82 2.18
N GLY A 137 13.67 -11.00 1.78
CA GLY A 137 14.81 -10.35 2.46
C GLY A 137 14.80 -8.84 2.28
N SER A 138 14.62 -8.36 1.05
CA SER A 138 14.49 -6.94 0.72
C SER A 138 13.24 -6.33 1.33
N PHE A 139 12.11 -7.04 1.30
CA PHE A 139 10.88 -6.63 1.96
C PHE A 139 11.08 -6.43 3.47
N ASN A 140 11.63 -7.43 4.15
CA ASN A 140 11.90 -7.38 5.58
C ASN A 140 12.80 -6.20 5.95
N LYS A 141 13.88 -5.99 5.18
CA LYS A 141 14.83 -4.89 5.42
C LYS A 141 14.16 -3.52 5.34
N VAL A 142 13.30 -3.31 4.34
CA VAL A 142 12.60 -2.03 4.18
C VAL A 142 11.54 -1.86 5.27
N MET A 143 10.79 -2.91 5.58
CA MET A 143 9.79 -2.88 6.66
C MET A 143 10.43 -2.65 8.03
N ASP A 144 11.54 -3.34 8.36
CA ASP A 144 12.25 -3.16 9.64
C ASP A 144 12.68 -1.69 9.81
N ARG A 145 13.19 -1.05 8.76
CA ARG A 145 13.57 0.37 8.77
C ARG A 145 12.39 1.28 9.11
N PHE A 146 11.25 1.07 8.45
CA PHE A 146 10.08 1.92 8.65
C PHE A 146 9.30 1.61 9.92
N THR A 147 9.32 0.38 10.43
CA THR A 147 8.69 0.07 11.71
C THR A 147 9.50 0.59 12.91
N GLN A 148 10.82 0.73 12.76
CA GLN A 148 11.73 1.19 13.82
C GLN A 148 11.92 2.71 13.87
N SER A 149 11.69 3.43 12.76
CA SER A 149 11.94 4.88 12.68
C SER A 149 10.72 5.65 12.16
N GLU A 150 10.11 6.43 13.03
CA GLU A 150 9.05 7.37 12.66
C GLU A 150 9.60 8.51 11.79
N ASP A 151 10.80 8.99 12.08
CA ASP A 151 11.44 10.07 11.32
C ASP A 151 11.66 9.66 9.86
N GLU A 152 12.09 8.40 9.62
CA GLU A 152 12.25 7.91 8.25
C GLU A 152 10.91 7.76 7.52
N ARG A 153 9.85 7.31 8.21
CA ARG A 153 8.50 7.27 7.63
C ARG A 153 8.03 8.66 7.23
N ASN A 154 8.17 9.63 8.15
CA ASN A 154 7.75 11.01 7.93
C ASN A 154 8.53 11.64 6.77
N HIS A 155 9.85 11.47 6.74
CA HIS A 155 10.69 11.98 5.65
C HIS A 155 10.29 11.41 4.29
N CYS A 156 10.08 10.10 4.18
CA CYS A 156 9.58 9.47 2.94
C CYS A 156 8.18 9.98 2.57
N GLY A 157 7.33 10.16 3.57
CA GLY A 157 5.98 10.69 3.37
C GLY A 157 5.98 12.12 2.82
N GLU A 158 6.86 12.98 3.34
CA GLU A 158 7.04 14.34 2.81
C GLU A 158 7.48 14.35 1.35
N ILE A 159 8.40 13.45 0.96
CA ILE A 159 8.81 13.28 -0.45
C ILE A 159 7.61 12.89 -1.32
N CYS A 160 6.78 11.94 -0.87
CA CYS A 160 5.58 11.53 -1.59
C CYS A 160 4.59 12.69 -1.78
N LYS A 161 4.28 13.43 -0.71
CA LYS A 161 3.40 14.61 -0.77
C LYS A 161 3.94 15.71 -1.68
N ALA A 162 5.24 16.00 -1.58
CA ALA A 162 5.89 17.01 -2.42
C ALA A 162 5.78 16.63 -3.90
N TYR A 163 6.06 15.38 -4.25
CA TYR A 163 5.91 14.88 -5.62
C TYR A 163 4.48 15.08 -6.15
N VAL A 164 3.47 14.67 -5.39
CA VAL A 164 2.07 14.83 -5.81
C VAL A 164 1.72 16.31 -5.99
N SER A 165 2.15 17.17 -5.05
CA SER A 165 1.89 18.61 -5.12
C SER A 165 2.52 19.27 -6.34
N GLU A 166 3.72 18.86 -6.75
CA GLU A 166 4.41 19.33 -7.95
C GLU A 166 3.66 18.97 -9.24
N GLN A 167 2.88 17.87 -9.23
CA GLN A 167 2.11 17.42 -10.38
C GLN A 167 0.71 18.05 -10.49
N LEU A 168 0.28 18.81 -9.48
CA LEU A 168 -1.02 19.50 -9.50
C LEU A 168 -1.08 20.56 -10.62
N GLY A 169 -2.30 20.91 -11.03
CA GLY A 169 -2.55 21.95 -12.03
C GLY A 169 -2.45 21.49 -13.49
N ALA A 170 -2.39 20.19 -13.77
CA ALA A 170 -2.37 19.69 -15.16
C ALA A 170 -3.59 20.14 -15.96
N THR A 171 -4.78 20.10 -15.36
CA THR A 171 -6.02 20.57 -15.98
C THR A 171 -5.94 22.06 -16.35
N GLN A 172 -5.43 22.90 -15.44
CA GLN A 172 -5.29 24.34 -15.70
C GLN A 172 -4.32 24.59 -16.85
N ARG A 173 -3.17 23.91 -16.87
CA ARG A 173 -2.19 24.03 -17.97
C ARG A 173 -2.78 23.64 -19.32
N ILE A 174 -3.62 22.61 -19.37
CA ILE A 174 -4.31 22.19 -20.61
C ILE A 174 -5.33 23.25 -21.03
N VAL A 175 -6.13 23.75 -20.11
CA VAL A 175 -7.12 24.81 -20.39
C VAL A 175 -6.41 26.08 -20.89
N ASP A 176 -5.36 26.54 -20.22
CA ASP A 176 -4.60 27.73 -20.63
C ASP A 176 -4.00 27.57 -22.02
N TYR A 177 -3.46 26.37 -22.32
CA TYR A 177 -2.95 26.08 -23.66
C TYR A 177 -4.04 26.11 -24.74
N LEU A 178 -5.22 25.56 -24.47
CA LEU A 178 -6.34 25.56 -25.42
C LEU A 178 -6.90 26.99 -25.63
N MET A 179 -6.93 27.81 -24.57
CA MET A 179 -7.45 29.18 -24.63
C MET A 179 -6.46 30.17 -25.24
N SER A 180 -5.18 29.84 -25.35
CA SER A 180 -4.13 30.66 -25.96
C SER A 180 -3.99 30.48 -27.48
N ARG A 181 -4.81 29.63 -28.09
CA ARG A 181 -4.90 29.40 -29.52
C ARG A 181 -6.14 30.02 -30.13
#